data_289a8b96c435f3e878c3f66e93b4cad8
#
_entry.id   289a8b96c435f3e878c3f66e93b4cad8
#
_cell.length_a   1.000
_cell.length_b   1.000
_cell.length_c   1.000
_cell.angle_alpha   90.00
_cell.angle_beta   90.00
_cell.angle_gamma   90.00
#
_symmetry.space_group_name_H-M   'P 1'
#
loop_
_entity.id
_entity.type
_entity.pdbx_description
1 polymer ?
#
loop_
_entity_poly.entity_id
_entity_poly.type
_entity_poly.pdbx_seq_one_letter_code
_entity_poly.pdbx_strand_id
1 'polypeptide(L)'
;MMQLEERFYSLDELAEAIERKRTDHFARDAKNDLTKWGYEYTWHNSRGVTIAKRPTKACIRLGEQMNRLFGLDRQINVHDFACFIYLMLADDTYACMPWAERAYTLWEQFDLGISDRALRNWASTLLENDQLHKETTERQYWRTRKCNGHTFREPISLDDPDYIRYKNRQKELIDEYMGLGLTKSKAWSEAFKQLWREFECCYYACPRFTFNMIAEDIQELIELAAAVCAGA
;
A
#
# COMPACT_ATOMS: atom_id res chain seq x y z
N MET A 1 13.03 17.75 -16.13
CA MET A 1 12.82 17.53 -14.67
C MET A 1 12.88 18.87 -13.96
N MET A 2 11.91 19.12 -13.08
CA MET A 2 11.79 20.35 -12.32
C MET A 2 12.92 20.46 -11.27
N GLN A 3 13.69 21.54 -11.30
CA GLN A 3 14.72 21.83 -10.29
C GLN A 3 14.41 23.19 -9.65
N LEU A 4 13.54 23.17 -8.64
CA LEU A 4 13.25 24.38 -7.87
C LEU A 4 14.32 24.58 -6.78
N GLU A 5 14.71 25.82 -6.55
CA GLU A 5 15.60 26.22 -5.45
C GLU A 5 14.80 26.43 -4.15
N GLU A 6 15.48 26.38 -3.02
CA GLU A 6 14.90 26.66 -1.70
C GLU A 6 14.69 28.18 -1.52
N ARG A 7 13.58 28.67 -2.06
CA ARG A 7 13.17 30.09 -1.99
C ARG A 7 11.67 30.25 -2.21
N PHE A 8 11.20 31.45 -2.10
CA PHE A 8 9.85 31.82 -2.50
C PHE A 8 9.75 31.94 -4.03
N TYR A 9 8.63 31.42 -4.56
CA TYR A 9 8.20 31.57 -5.95
C TYR A 9 6.82 32.22 -5.98
N SER A 10 6.64 33.27 -6.76
CA SER A 10 5.30 33.70 -7.16
C SER A 10 4.64 32.64 -8.02
N LEU A 11 3.31 32.70 -8.21
CA LEU A 11 2.62 31.71 -9.04
C LEU A 11 3.07 31.75 -10.51
N ASP A 12 3.50 32.91 -11.00
CA ASP A 12 4.00 33.04 -12.37
C ASP A 12 5.41 32.45 -12.51
N GLU A 13 6.32 32.77 -11.59
CA GLU A 13 7.65 32.15 -11.54
C GLU A 13 7.58 30.63 -11.36
N LEU A 14 6.65 30.15 -10.52
CA LEU A 14 6.44 28.71 -10.35
C LEU A 14 5.96 28.07 -11.66
N ALA A 15 4.98 28.68 -12.33
CA ALA A 15 4.43 28.17 -13.58
C ALA A 15 5.52 28.05 -14.67
N GLU A 16 6.38 29.06 -14.78
CA GLU A 16 7.52 29.05 -15.68
C GLU A 16 8.54 27.97 -15.29
N ALA A 17 8.91 27.89 -14.00
CA ALA A 17 9.90 26.94 -13.51
C ALA A 17 9.48 25.47 -13.63
N ILE A 18 8.16 25.18 -13.56
CA ILE A 18 7.62 23.81 -13.74
C ILE A 18 7.06 23.56 -15.15
N GLU A 19 7.29 24.50 -16.09
CA GLU A 19 6.86 24.43 -17.49
C GLU A 19 5.35 24.16 -17.67
N ARG A 20 4.53 24.79 -16.82
CA ARG A 20 3.06 24.66 -16.85
C ARG A 20 2.38 25.99 -17.14
N LYS A 21 1.28 25.93 -17.91
CA LYS A 21 0.41 27.09 -18.10
C LYS A 21 -0.43 27.35 -16.85
N ARG A 22 -0.61 28.63 -16.48
CA ARG A 22 -1.56 29.03 -15.45
C ARG A 22 -2.99 28.87 -15.95
N THR A 23 -3.68 27.89 -15.37
CA THR A 23 -5.11 27.61 -15.56
C THR A 23 -5.83 27.72 -14.23
N ASP A 24 -7.15 27.64 -14.21
CA ASP A 24 -7.95 27.63 -12.98
C ASP A 24 -7.55 26.48 -12.02
N HIS A 25 -6.95 25.42 -12.54
CA HIS A 25 -6.48 24.27 -11.78
C HIS A 25 -4.99 24.27 -11.45
N PHE A 26 -4.24 25.31 -11.90
CA PHE A 26 -2.80 25.39 -11.74
C PHE A 26 -2.32 25.14 -10.30
N ALA A 27 -2.95 25.78 -9.31
CA ALA A 27 -2.53 25.65 -7.90
C ALA A 27 -2.67 24.19 -7.39
N ARG A 28 -3.72 23.48 -7.79
CA ARG A 28 -3.91 22.07 -7.45
C ARG A 28 -2.86 21.20 -8.11
N ASP A 29 -2.66 21.41 -9.41
CA ASP A 29 -1.75 20.59 -10.21
C ASP A 29 -0.29 20.81 -9.78
N ALA A 30 0.09 22.05 -9.50
CA ALA A 30 1.42 22.39 -8.97
C ALA A 30 1.67 21.77 -7.59
N LYS A 31 0.69 21.80 -6.67
CA LYS A 31 0.79 21.12 -5.37
C LYS A 31 1.00 19.63 -5.54
N ASN A 32 0.23 18.99 -6.43
CA ASN A 32 0.37 17.58 -6.72
C ASN A 32 1.76 17.24 -7.26
N ASP A 33 2.30 18.06 -8.18
CA ASP A 33 3.65 17.86 -8.71
C ASP A 33 4.72 18.03 -7.62
N LEU A 34 4.65 19.08 -6.80
CA LEU A 34 5.59 19.31 -5.70
C LEU A 34 5.57 18.14 -4.69
N THR A 35 4.37 17.71 -4.29
CA THR A 35 4.20 16.59 -3.37
C THR A 35 4.71 15.28 -3.97
N LYS A 36 4.39 15.01 -5.24
CA LYS A 36 4.86 13.81 -5.95
C LYS A 36 6.37 13.69 -5.93
N TRP A 37 7.08 14.79 -6.17
CA TRP A 37 8.53 14.80 -6.24
C TRP A 37 9.22 14.94 -4.89
N GLY A 38 8.46 15.01 -3.79
CA GLY A 38 9.01 15.06 -2.44
C GLY A 38 9.59 16.43 -2.06
N TYR A 39 9.10 17.53 -2.64
CA TYR A 39 9.42 18.87 -2.17
C TYR A 39 8.71 19.16 -0.85
N GLU A 40 9.42 19.69 0.13
CA GLU A 40 8.80 20.31 1.30
C GLU A 40 8.49 21.77 0.98
N TYR A 41 7.23 22.18 1.14
CA TYR A 41 6.80 23.52 0.75
C TYR A 41 5.69 24.07 1.61
N THR A 42 5.60 25.42 1.67
CA THR A 42 4.48 26.15 2.25
C THR A 42 3.76 26.95 1.16
N TRP A 43 2.47 26.68 0.98
CA TRP A 43 1.64 27.37 -0.01
C TRP A 43 1.00 28.63 0.58
N HIS A 44 1.19 29.79 -0.06
CA HIS A 44 0.72 31.11 0.40
C HIS A 44 -0.51 31.61 -0.38
N ASN A 45 -1.50 30.74 -0.61
CA ASN A 45 -2.73 31.05 -1.35
C ASN A 45 -2.44 31.63 -2.76
N SER A 46 -2.95 32.82 -3.07
CA SER A 46 -2.76 33.47 -4.37
C SER A 46 -1.37 34.12 -4.56
N ARG A 47 -0.55 34.19 -3.52
CA ARG A 47 0.77 34.84 -3.58
C ARG A 47 1.87 33.97 -4.16
N GLY A 48 1.83 32.65 -3.89
CA GLY A 48 2.88 31.75 -4.36
C GLY A 48 3.19 30.61 -3.39
N VAL A 49 4.39 30.10 -3.46
CA VAL A 49 4.88 28.99 -2.66
C VAL A 49 6.30 29.24 -2.19
N THR A 50 6.62 28.85 -0.96
CA THR A 50 8.00 28.78 -0.45
C THR A 50 8.43 27.33 -0.50
N ILE A 51 9.50 27.03 -1.21
CA ILE A 51 10.18 25.73 -1.18
C ILE A 51 11.11 25.74 0.02
N ALA A 52 10.84 24.88 1.00
CA ALA A 52 11.61 24.76 2.23
C ALA A 52 12.76 23.73 2.09
N LYS A 53 12.52 22.65 1.34
CA LYS A 53 13.54 21.63 1.10
C LYS A 53 13.36 20.99 -0.27
N ARG A 54 14.45 20.72 -0.93
CA ARG A 54 14.48 20.01 -2.23
C ARG A 54 14.46 18.49 -2.02
N PRO A 55 13.87 17.75 -2.95
CA PRO A 55 13.93 16.28 -2.91
C PRO A 55 15.39 15.81 -3.04
N THR A 56 15.68 14.70 -2.39
CA THR A 56 16.98 14.03 -2.54
C THR A 56 17.15 13.47 -3.95
N LYS A 57 18.38 13.19 -4.35
CA LYS A 57 18.64 12.49 -5.63
C LYS A 57 17.95 11.15 -5.70
N ALA A 58 17.83 10.43 -4.58
CA ALA A 58 17.13 9.16 -4.50
C ALA A 58 15.62 9.33 -4.76
N CYS A 59 14.96 10.35 -4.16
CA CYS A 59 13.56 10.68 -4.44
C CYS A 59 13.32 10.96 -5.93
N ILE A 60 14.21 11.71 -6.55
CA ILE A 60 14.11 12.04 -7.97
C ILE A 60 14.21 10.80 -8.83
N ARG A 61 15.24 9.97 -8.62
CA ARG A 61 15.44 8.73 -9.37
C ARG A 61 14.30 7.74 -9.16
N LEU A 62 13.84 7.56 -7.92
CA LEU A 62 12.70 6.69 -7.62
C LEU A 62 11.42 7.19 -8.30
N GLY A 63 11.14 8.50 -8.27
CA GLY A 63 9.99 9.09 -8.95
C GLY A 63 10.02 8.91 -10.48
N GLU A 64 11.21 8.95 -11.09
CA GLU A 64 11.38 8.64 -12.52
C GLU A 64 11.11 7.16 -12.81
N GLN A 65 11.60 6.27 -11.97
CA GLN A 65 11.31 4.83 -12.08
C GLN A 65 9.83 4.52 -11.84
N MET A 66 9.18 5.16 -10.88
CA MET A 66 7.74 5.03 -10.66
C MET A 66 6.94 5.36 -11.92
N ASN A 67 7.29 6.44 -12.62
CA ASN A 67 6.62 6.80 -13.86
C ASN A 67 6.88 5.79 -14.99
N ARG A 68 8.12 5.36 -15.15
CA ARG A 68 8.54 4.50 -16.23
C ARG A 68 8.06 3.05 -16.08
N LEU A 69 8.19 2.51 -14.87
CA LEU A 69 7.95 1.09 -14.61
C LEU A 69 6.52 0.82 -14.14
N PHE A 70 5.95 1.71 -13.35
CA PHE A 70 4.69 1.44 -12.67
C PHE A 70 3.48 2.18 -13.26
N GLY A 71 3.68 3.17 -14.12
CA GLY A 71 2.58 3.95 -14.71
C GLY A 71 1.65 4.57 -13.66
N LEU A 72 2.13 4.76 -12.43
CA LEU A 72 1.31 5.22 -11.32
C LEU A 72 0.93 6.68 -11.45
N ASP A 73 -0.28 7.01 -10.98
CA ASP A 73 -0.84 8.35 -11.05
C ASP A 73 0.07 9.39 -10.36
N ARG A 74 -0.04 10.63 -10.84
CA ARG A 74 0.71 11.80 -10.35
C ARG A 74 0.43 12.17 -8.89
N GLN A 75 -0.61 11.60 -8.29
CA GLN A 75 -1.03 11.92 -6.93
C GLN A 75 -0.30 11.12 -5.84
N ILE A 76 0.53 10.14 -6.20
CA ILE A 76 1.24 9.33 -5.23
C ILE A 76 2.52 10.04 -4.80
N ASN A 77 2.67 10.28 -3.50
CA ASN A 77 3.89 10.80 -2.91
C ASN A 77 5.03 9.79 -3.07
N VAL A 78 6.20 10.26 -3.54
CA VAL A 78 7.37 9.41 -3.75
C VAL A 78 7.84 8.76 -2.45
N HIS A 79 7.83 9.49 -1.34
CA HIS A 79 8.23 8.98 -0.03
C HIS A 79 7.29 7.89 0.46
N ASP A 80 5.98 8.13 0.41
CA ASP A 80 4.97 7.14 0.83
C ASP A 80 5.10 5.85 0.01
N PHE A 81 5.30 5.99 -1.30
CA PHE A 81 5.49 4.86 -2.19
C PHE A 81 6.82 4.15 -1.94
N ALA A 82 7.89 4.89 -1.63
CA ALA A 82 9.19 4.32 -1.28
C ALA A 82 9.08 3.39 -0.06
N CYS A 83 8.42 3.85 1.01
CA CYS A 83 8.23 3.05 2.22
C CYS A 83 7.41 1.78 1.94
N PHE A 84 6.35 1.91 1.14
CA PHE A 84 5.56 0.73 0.71
C PHE A 84 6.41 -0.27 -0.09
N ILE A 85 7.15 0.19 -1.11
CA ILE A 85 8.00 -0.66 -1.95
C ILE A 85 9.12 -1.29 -1.12
N TYR A 86 9.77 -0.51 -0.25
CA TYR A 86 10.83 -1.01 0.62
C TYR A 86 10.34 -2.20 1.45
N LEU A 87 9.21 -2.06 2.14
CA LEU A 87 8.64 -3.16 2.92
C LEU A 87 8.20 -4.34 2.05
N MET A 88 7.61 -4.08 0.89
CA MET A 88 7.19 -5.15 -0.03
C MET A 88 8.34 -6.00 -0.55
N LEU A 89 9.54 -5.43 -0.66
CA LEU A 89 10.73 -6.09 -1.19
C LEU A 89 11.65 -6.62 -0.10
N ALA A 90 11.74 -5.96 1.05
CA ALA A 90 12.66 -6.29 2.12
C ALA A 90 12.06 -7.19 3.21
N ASP A 91 10.73 -7.25 3.33
CA ASP A 91 10.03 -8.02 4.37
C ASP A 91 9.04 -9.01 3.75
N ASP A 92 9.44 -10.28 3.73
CA ASP A 92 8.61 -11.39 3.24
C ASP A 92 7.26 -11.50 3.99
N THR A 93 7.25 -11.17 5.28
CA THR A 93 6.02 -11.17 6.07
C THR A 93 5.08 -10.07 5.61
N TYR A 94 5.61 -8.86 5.38
CA TYR A 94 4.85 -7.73 4.86
C TYR A 94 4.22 -8.05 3.49
N ALA A 95 4.96 -8.73 2.61
CA ALA A 95 4.46 -9.15 1.30
C ALA A 95 3.26 -10.12 1.36
N CYS A 96 3.03 -10.76 2.51
CA CYS A 96 1.91 -11.69 2.78
C CYS A 96 0.89 -11.13 3.78
N MET A 97 1.01 -9.87 4.23
CA MET A 97 0.10 -9.27 5.22
C MET A 97 -1.26 -8.91 4.63
N PRO A 98 -2.33 -8.89 5.47
CA PRO A 98 -3.57 -8.19 5.15
C PRO A 98 -3.34 -6.70 4.90
N TRP A 99 -4.11 -6.09 4.01
CA TRP A 99 -3.93 -4.67 3.67
C TRP A 99 -4.04 -3.73 4.87
N ALA A 100 -4.92 -4.03 5.83
CA ALA A 100 -5.05 -3.21 7.03
C ALA A 100 -3.81 -3.30 7.94
N GLU A 101 -3.15 -4.48 7.99
CA GLU A 101 -1.89 -4.64 8.72
C GLU A 101 -0.74 -3.95 8.01
N ARG A 102 -0.70 -4.00 6.67
CA ARG A 102 0.29 -3.23 5.89
C ARG A 102 0.18 -1.73 6.14
N ALA A 103 -1.06 -1.21 6.19
CA ALA A 103 -1.29 0.19 6.50
C ALA A 103 -0.84 0.54 7.94
N TYR A 104 -1.11 -0.36 8.90
CA TYR A 104 -0.66 -0.20 10.27
C TYR A 104 0.87 -0.24 10.39
N THR A 105 1.55 -1.17 9.72
CA THR A 105 3.01 -1.27 9.70
C THR A 105 3.67 -0.01 9.11
N LEU A 106 3.10 0.56 8.04
CA LEU A 106 3.59 1.83 7.47
C LEU A 106 3.43 3.00 8.46
N TRP A 107 2.32 3.04 9.19
CA TRP A 107 2.13 4.02 10.24
C TRP A 107 3.12 3.81 11.41
N GLU A 108 3.29 2.58 11.87
CA GLU A 108 4.16 2.26 13.02
C GLU A 108 5.63 2.53 12.73
N GLN A 109 6.11 2.17 11.53
CA GLN A 109 7.54 2.28 11.19
C GLN A 109 7.93 3.64 10.60
N PHE A 110 7.02 4.31 9.90
CA PHE A 110 7.33 5.52 9.13
C PHE A 110 6.39 6.70 9.43
N ASP A 111 5.47 6.57 10.38
CA ASP A 111 4.44 7.58 10.72
C ASP A 111 3.57 7.99 9.50
N LEU A 112 3.32 7.05 8.58
CA LEU A 112 2.57 7.29 7.36
C LEU A 112 1.09 6.92 7.50
N GLY A 113 0.20 7.91 7.42
CA GLY A 113 -1.25 7.74 7.51
C GLY A 113 -1.91 7.24 6.21
N ILE A 114 -1.36 6.19 5.58
CA ILE A 114 -1.87 5.64 4.33
C ILE A 114 -2.99 4.63 4.62
N SER A 115 -4.17 4.82 3.99
CA SER A 115 -5.28 3.88 4.18
C SER A 115 -5.04 2.55 3.46
N ASP A 116 -5.62 1.46 3.99
CA ASP A 116 -5.62 0.14 3.35
C ASP A 116 -6.26 0.15 1.95
N ARG A 117 -7.22 1.05 1.72
CA ARG A 117 -7.83 1.27 0.40
C ARG A 117 -6.84 1.87 -0.59
N ALA A 118 -6.02 2.83 -0.17
CA ALA A 118 -4.99 3.42 -1.04
C ALA A 118 -3.94 2.37 -1.43
N LEU A 119 -3.48 1.55 -0.48
CA LEU A 119 -2.54 0.46 -0.75
C LEU A 119 -3.11 -0.59 -1.71
N ARG A 120 -4.39 -0.95 -1.57
CA ARG A 120 -5.07 -1.84 -2.53
C ARG A 120 -5.11 -1.24 -3.93
N ASN A 121 -5.38 0.05 -4.05
CA ASN A 121 -5.42 0.72 -5.36
C ASN A 121 -4.03 0.72 -6.00
N TRP A 122 -2.96 0.99 -5.23
CA TRP A 122 -1.59 0.90 -5.75
C TRP A 122 -1.26 -0.50 -6.24
N ALA A 123 -1.53 -1.52 -5.42
CA ALA A 123 -1.30 -2.91 -5.81
C ALA A 123 -2.15 -3.32 -7.01
N SER A 124 -3.41 -2.86 -7.13
CA SER A 124 -4.26 -3.12 -8.30
C SER A 124 -3.63 -2.56 -9.57
N THR A 125 -3.16 -1.31 -9.53
CA THR A 125 -2.47 -0.68 -10.67
C THR A 125 -1.19 -1.45 -11.05
N LEU A 126 -0.40 -1.87 -10.06
CA LEU A 126 0.81 -2.66 -10.30
C LEU A 126 0.50 -4.03 -10.91
N LEU A 127 -0.58 -4.68 -10.47
CA LEU A 127 -1.07 -5.95 -11.04
C LEU A 127 -1.58 -5.77 -12.48
N GLU A 128 -2.36 -4.73 -12.74
CA GLU A 128 -2.90 -4.39 -14.07
C GLU A 128 -1.79 -4.07 -15.07
N ASN A 129 -0.68 -3.51 -14.62
CA ASN A 129 0.51 -3.19 -15.41
C ASN A 129 1.53 -4.34 -15.47
N ASP A 130 1.20 -5.52 -14.96
CA ASP A 130 2.08 -6.70 -14.88
C ASP A 130 3.42 -6.45 -14.16
N GLN A 131 3.44 -5.50 -13.22
CA GLN A 131 4.62 -5.18 -12.40
C GLN A 131 4.62 -5.94 -11.08
N LEU A 132 3.46 -6.38 -10.63
CA LEU A 132 3.26 -7.17 -9.43
C LEU A 132 2.56 -8.48 -9.79
N HIS A 133 3.01 -9.57 -9.23
CA HIS A 133 2.38 -10.87 -9.36
C HIS A 133 1.78 -11.30 -8.03
N LYS A 134 0.65 -12.01 -8.09
CA LYS A 134 -0.03 -12.56 -6.92
C LYS A 134 0.18 -14.07 -6.87
N GLU A 135 1.06 -14.52 -5.98
CA GLU A 135 1.30 -15.94 -5.77
C GLU A 135 0.06 -16.64 -5.17
N THR A 136 -0.36 -17.72 -5.79
CA THR A 136 -1.49 -18.50 -5.31
C THR A 136 -1.07 -19.71 -4.47
N THR A 137 0.16 -20.14 -4.60
CA THR A 137 0.75 -21.29 -3.88
C THR A 137 1.37 -20.90 -2.56
N GLU A 138 2.02 -19.74 -2.49
CA GLU A 138 2.59 -19.18 -1.28
C GLU A 138 1.58 -18.27 -0.58
N ARG A 139 1.16 -18.68 0.62
CA ARG A 139 0.16 -17.94 1.40
C ARG A 139 0.54 -17.94 2.87
N GLN A 140 0.44 -16.79 3.49
CA GLN A 140 0.46 -16.68 4.94
C GLN A 140 -0.96 -16.75 5.47
N TYR A 141 -1.20 -17.56 6.50
CA TYR A 141 -2.49 -17.65 7.16
C TYR A 141 -2.55 -16.70 8.34
N TRP A 142 -3.70 -16.09 8.54
CA TRP A 142 -3.93 -15.06 9.54
C TRP A 142 -5.19 -15.36 10.34
N ARG A 143 -5.11 -15.14 11.66
CA ARG A 143 -6.25 -15.13 12.55
C ARG A 143 -6.65 -13.70 12.84
N THR A 144 -7.95 -13.38 12.69
CA THR A 144 -8.53 -12.10 13.09
C THR A 144 -9.50 -12.33 14.23
N ARG A 145 -9.34 -11.58 15.30
CA ARG A 145 -10.25 -11.57 16.46
C ARG A 145 -10.58 -10.14 16.87
N LYS A 146 -11.74 -9.95 17.51
CA LYS A 146 -12.13 -8.68 18.12
C LYS A 146 -12.02 -8.79 19.63
N CYS A 147 -11.40 -7.81 20.26
CA CYS A 147 -11.32 -7.71 21.71
C CYS A 147 -11.49 -6.23 22.08
N ASN A 148 -12.44 -5.94 22.98
CA ASN A 148 -12.72 -4.57 23.46
C ASN A 148 -12.93 -3.54 22.32
N GLY A 149 -13.61 -3.92 21.24
CA GLY A 149 -13.86 -3.05 20.08
C GLY A 149 -12.68 -2.92 19.10
N HIS A 150 -11.52 -3.43 19.44
CA HIS A 150 -10.35 -3.44 18.56
C HIS A 150 -10.25 -4.75 17.77
N THR A 151 -9.73 -4.65 16.56
CA THR A 151 -9.47 -5.81 15.70
C THR A 151 -7.99 -6.15 15.74
N PHE A 152 -7.68 -7.35 16.21
CA PHE A 152 -6.33 -7.91 16.26
C PHE A 152 -6.15 -8.90 15.12
N ARG A 153 -4.99 -8.90 14.50
CA ARG A 153 -4.61 -9.83 13.44
C ARG A 153 -3.22 -10.37 13.74
N GLU A 154 -3.08 -11.68 13.64
CA GLU A 154 -1.83 -12.37 13.91
C GLU A 154 -1.59 -13.45 12.86
N PRO A 155 -0.34 -13.64 12.41
CA PRO A 155 0.00 -14.76 11.54
C PRO A 155 -0.10 -16.07 12.33
N ILE A 156 -0.50 -17.12 11.64
CA ILE A 156 -0.60 -18.46 12.23
C ILE A 156 0.09 -19.50 11.34
N SER A 157 0.47 -20.63 11.94
CA SER A 157 0.91 -21.80 11.22
C SER A 157 -0.30 -22.68 10.82
N LEU A 158 -0.14 -23.50 9.78
CA LEU A 158 -1.17 -24.46 9.33
C LEU A 158 -1.41 -25.61 10.31
N ASP A 159 -0.43 -25.88 11.19
CA ASP A 159 -0.51 -26.89 12.25
C ASP A 159 -1.05 -26.33 13.58
N ASP A 160 -1.48 -25.04 13.62
CA ASP A 160 -2.16 -24.45 14.77
C ASP A 160 -3.43 -25.26 15.09
N PRO A 161 -3.55 -25.84 16.31
CA PRO A 161 -4.67 -26.69 16.69
C PRO A 161 -6.03 -25.98 16.58
N ASP A 162 -6.09 -24.66 16.89
CA ASP A 162 -7.31 -23.88 16.80
C ASP A 162 -7.71 -23.65 15.35
N TYR A 163 -6.74 -23.44 14.45
CA TYR A 163 -6.99 -23.36 13.02
C TYR A 163 -7.54 -24.66 12.47
N ILE A 164 -6.94 -25.81 12.82
CA ILE A 164 -7.38 -27.14 12.39
C ILE A 164 -8.82 -27.39 12.86
N ARG A 165 -9.12 -27.12 14.14
CA ARG A 165 -10.47 -27.24 14.72
C ARG A 165 -11.48 -26.35 13.99
N TYR A 166 -11.11 -25.10 13.73
CA TYR A 166 -11.95 -24.16 12.99
C TYR A 166 -12.24 -24.65 11.57
N LYS A 167 -11.23 -25.16 10.85
CA LYS A 167 -11.39 -25.66 9.48
C LYS A 167 -12.26 -26.90 9.41
N ASN A 168 -12.11 -27.82 10.35
CA ASN A 168 -12.96 -29.00 10.44
C ASN A 168 -14.43 -28.60 10.68
N ARG A 169 -14.65 -27.70 11.65
CA ARG A 169 -15.99 -27.19 11.95
C ARG A 169 -16.58 -26.41 10.77
N GLN A 170 -15.77 -25.65 10.04
CA GLN A 170 -16.19 -24.95 8.82
C GLN A 170 -16.73 -25.93 7.77
N LYS A 171 -16.02 -27.04 7.56
CA LYS A 171 -16.44 -28.06 6.61
C LYS A 171 -17.77 -28.72 7.03
N GLU A 172 -17.88 -29.12 8.29
CA GLU A 172 -19.12 -29.70 8.85
C GLU A 172 -20.32 -28.78 8.64
N LEU A 173 -20.19 -27.49 9.00
CA LEU A 173 -21.29 -26.53 8.85
C LEU A 173 -21.68 -26.30 7.38
N ILE A 174 -20.71 -26.24 6.47
CA ILE A 174 -21.01 -26.10 5.04
C ILE A 174 -21.77 -27.31 4.54
N ASP A 175 -21.35 -28.53 4.90
CA ASP A 175 -21.99 -29.78 4.50
C ASP A 175 -23.41 -29.86 5.09
N GLU A 176 -23.60 -29.47 6.36
CA GLU A 176 -24.89 -29.37 7.02
C GLU A 176 -25.83 -28.39 6.29
N TYR A 177 -25.41 -27.17 6.05
CA TYR A 177 -26.23 -26.15 5.37
C TYR A 177 -26.53 -26.53 3.91
N MET A 178 -25.61 -27.18 3.21
CA MET A 178 -25.88 -27.70 1.88
C MET A 178 -26.88 -28.88 1.93
N GLY A 179 -26.81 -29.75 2.94
CA GLY A 179 -27.80 -30.81 3.19
C GLY A 179 -29.22 -30.29 3.46
N LEU A 180 -29.32 -29.05 4.03
CA LEU A 180 -30.59 -28.33 4.20
C LEU A 180 -31.09 -27.63 2.92
N GLY A 181 -30.41 -27.83 1.79
CA GLY A 181 -30.80 -27.26 0.48
C GLY A 181 -30.33 -25.85 0.19
N LEU A 182 -29.40 -25.28 0.99
CA LEU A 182 -28.82 -23.99 0.69
C LEU A 182 -27.84 -24.09 -0.50
N THR A 183 -27.79 -23.06 -1.31
CA THR A 183 -26.72 -22.93 -2.31
C THR A 183 -25.36 -22.82 -1.63
N LYS A 184 -24.29 -23.27 -2.30
CA LYS A 184 -22.91 -23.21 -1.77
C LYS A 184 -22.54 -21.84 -1.21
N SER A 185 -22.89 -20.74 -1.91
CA SER A 185 -22.61 -19.36 -1.44
C SER A 185 -23.37 -19.02 -0.15
N LYS A 186 -24.64 -19.40 -0.03
CA LYS A 186 -25.43 -19.19 1.18
C LYS A 186 -24.92 -20.05 2.35
N ALA A 187 -24.59 -21.34 2.08
CA ALA A 187 -24.02 -22.23 3.07
C ALA A 187 -22.70 -21.67 3.65
N TRP A 188 -21.81 -21.15 2.81
CA TRP A 188 -20.60 -20.48 3.24
C TRP A 188 -20.88 -19.24 4.12
N SER A 189 -21.86 -18.41 3.73
CA SER A 189 -22.22 -17.22 4.50
C SER A 189 -22.77 -17.55 5.89
N GLU A 190 -23.64 -18.55 5.99
CA GLU A 190 -24.21 -18.97 7.28
C GLU A 190 -23.18 -19.70 8.16
N ALA A 191 -22.34 -20.56 7.56
CA ALA A 191 -21.22 -21.20 8.26
C ALA A 191 -20.26 -20.14 8.84
N PHE A 192 -19.94 -19.10 8.09
CA PHE A 192 -19.06 -18.03 8.59
C PHE A 192 -19.67 -17.29 9.79
N LYS A 193 -20.97 -16.98 9.77
CA LYS A 193 -21.67 -16.36 10.90
C LYS A 193 -21.64 -17.24 12.15
N GLN A 194 -21.86 -18.55 11.96
CA GLN A 194 -21.85 -19.51 13.05
C GLN A 194 -20.45 -19.69 13.63
N LEU A 195 -19.44 -19.83 12.78
CA LEU A 195 -18.03 -19.91 13.20
C LEU A 195 -17.59 -18.68 13.99
N TRP A 196 -18.02 -17.48 13.56
CA TRP A 196 -17.71 -16.27 14.31
C TRP A 196 -18.31 -16.29 15.73
N ARG A 197 -19.52 -16.86 15.90
CA ARG A 197 -20.14 -17.02 17.24
C ARG A 197 -19.46 -18.08 18.10
N GLU A 198 -18.99 -19.18 17.49
CA GLU A 198 -18.36 -20.31 18.19
C GLU A 198 -16.90 -20.02 18.58
N PHE A 199 -16.15 -19.32 17.73
CA PHE A 199 -14.69 -19.12 17.88
C PHE A 199 -14.30 -17.67 18.21
N GLU A 200 -15.20 -16.72 18.05
CA GLU A 200 -14.95 -15.27 18.20
C GLU A 200 -13.79 -14.75 17.35
N CYS A 201 -13.41 -15.50 16.33
CA CYS A 201 -12.35 -15.19 15.38
C CYS A 201 -12.68 -15.71 13.98
N CYS A 202 -11.93 -15.27 13.00
CA CYS A 202 -11.93 -15.87 11.66
C CYS A 202 -10.51 -16.06 11.16
N TYR A 203 -10.37 -17.01 10.25
CA TYR A 203 -9.10 -17.35 9.60
C TYR A 203 -9.19 -17.12 8.10
N TYR A 204 -8.15 -16.58 7.53
CA TYR A 204 -8.05 -16.36 6.09
C TYR A 204 -6.60 -16.47 5.61
N ALA A 205 -6.42 -16.69 4.32
CA ALA A 205 -5.13 -16.78 3.68
C ALA A 205 -4.86 -15.48 2.90
N CYS A 206 -3.71 -14.88 3.12
CA CYS A 206 -3.19 -13.79 2.31
C CYS A 206 -2.19 -14.35 1.31
N PRO A 207 -2.36 -14.11 0.01
CA PRO A 207 -1.38 -14.47 -0.99
C PRO A 207 -0.14 -13.62 -0.83
N ARG A 208 1.01 -14.16 -1.23
CA ARG A 208 2.23 -13.39 -1.39
C ARG A 208 2.13 -12.53 -2.67
N PHE A 209 2.63 -11.32 -2.58
CA PHE A 209 2.83 -10.47 -3.74
C PHE A 209 4.32 -10.35 -4.03
N THR A 210 4.70 -10.59 -5.28
CA THR A 210 6.09 -10.53 -5.76
C THR A 210 6.19 -9.59 -6.95
N PHE A 211 7.32 -8.87 -7.07
CA PHE A 211 7.54 -8.00 -8.23
C PHE A 211 8.00 -8.82 -9.44
N ASN A 212 7.42 -8.53 -10.60
CA ASN A 212 7.78 -9.14 -11.88
C ASN A 212 8.93 -8.35 -12.53
N MET A 213 10.11 -8.45 -11.93
CA MET A 213 11.32 -7.72 -12.33
C MET A 213 12.54 -8.62 -12.22
N ILE A 214 13.60 -8.32 -12.96
CA ILE A 214 14.89 -9.00 -12.81
C ILE A 214 15.57 -8.61 -11.50
N ALA A 215 16.46 -9.48 -11.00
CA ALA A 215 17.07 -9.32 -9.68
C ALA A 215 17.84 -8.00 -9.52
N GLU A 216 18.52 -7.55 -10.58
CA GLU A 216 19.30 -6.32 -10.61
C GLU A 216 18.40 -5.08 -10.44
N ASP A 217 17.23 -5.05 -11.11
CA ASP A 217 16.27 -3.96 -11.01
C ASP A 217 15.61 -3.94 -9.62
N ILE A 218 15.33 -5.12 -9.03
CA ILE A 218 14.82 -5.25 -7.67
C ILE A 218 15.83 -4.68 -6.68
N GLN A 219 17.12 -5.03 -6.82
CA GLN A 219 18.16 -4.54 -5.93
C GLN A 219 18.32 -3.02 -6.00
N GLU A 220 18.33 -2.45 -7.22
CA GLU A 220 18.37 -0.99 -7.39
C GLU A 220 17.15 -0.32 -6.75
N LEU A 221 15.96 -0.90 -6.91
CA LEU A 221 14.72 -0.37 -6.35
C LEU A 221 14.73 -0.40 -4.82
N ILE A 222 15.23 -1.48 -4.19
CA ILE A 222 15.39 -1.57 -2.74
C ILE A 222 16.34 -0.48 -2.24
N GLU A 223 17.50 -0.31 -2.88
CA GLU A 223 18.50 0.67 -2.48
C GLU A 223 17.97 2.11 -2.58
N LEU A 224 17.25 2.43 -3.67
CA LEU A 224 16.61 3.72 -3.84
C LEU A 224 15.50 3.96 -2.80
N ALA A 225 14.65 2.96 -2.57
CA ALA A 225 13.57 3.06 -1.58
C ALA A 225 14.14 3.22 -0.17
N ALA A 226 15.14 2.43 0.21
CA ALA A 226 15.83 2.55 1.51
C ALA A 226 16.46 3.95 1.70
N ALA A 227 17.11 4.48 0.66
CA ALA A 227 17.71 5.81 0.71
C ALA A 227 16.69 6.95 0.86
N VAL A 228 15.49 6.78 0.27
CA VAL A 228 14.37 7.72 0.44
C VAL A 228 13.80 7.64 1.86
N CYS A 229 13.58 6.42 2.38
CA CYS A 229 13.08 6.20 3.75
C CYS A 229 14.04 6.76 4.82
N ALA A 230 15.37 6.63 4.62
CA ALA A 230 16.37 7.11 5.57
C ALA A 230 16.56 8.64 5.54
N GLY A 231 16.15 9.30 4.49
CA GLY A 231 16.27 10.76 4.31
C GLY A 231 15.06 11.58 4.73
N ALA A 232 14.06 10.93 5.33
CA ALA A 232 12.80 11.52 5.79
C ALA A 232 12.93 12.17 7.17
#